data_6b570f48a932b0fe7a4bd813e122a339
#
_entry.id   6b570f48a932b0fe7a4bd813e122a339
#
_cell.length_a   1.000
_cell.length_b   1.000
_cell.length_c   1.000
_cell.angle_alpha   90.00
_cell.angle_beta   90.00
_cell.angle_gamma   90.00
#
_symmetry.space_group_name_H-M   'P 1'
#
loop_
_entity.id
_entity.type
_entity.pdbx_description
1 polymer ?
#
loop_
_entity_poly.entity_id
_entity_poly.type
_entity_poly.pdbx_seq_one_letter_code
_entity_poly.pdbx_strand_id
1 'polypeptide(L)'
;MIQFLFKLILCVLLAVAAAFAYLTLKSQDPLYTFYEWMSPARFHQYDQLIRTIALQHRLDPMLVKAVVWRESRFDPKKHGSHGERGLMQVTERAASEWARENRIAGFQLDQLYEPKVNLEAGTWYLRRAVEHWDHQPDPIPFALAEYNAGASRVQRWSGGNTLADMSERQFLGNINFPATRKYIESIVDRYKFYQRRGRM
;
A
#
# COMPACT_ATOMS: atom_id res chain seq x y z
N MET A 1 -16.61 32.29 -36.63
CA MET A 1 -15.34 31.81 -36.04
C MET A 1 -15.36 31.86 -34.50
N ILE A 2 -15.64 33.00 -33.85
CA ILE A 2 -15.64 33.17 -32.39
C ILE A 2 -16.68 32.27 -31.69
N GLN A 3 -17.92 32.17 -32.19
CA GLN A 3 -18.95 31.32 -31.62
C GLN A 3 -18.62 29.82 -31.73
N PHE A 4 -17.94 29.40 -32.77
CA PHE A 4 -17.49 28.01 -32.92
C PHE A 4 -16.39 27.70 -31.91
N LEU A 5 -15.44 28.62 -31.73
CA LEU A 5 -14.36 28.48 -30.75
C LEU A 5 -14.92 28.41 -29.32
N PHE A 6 -15.91 29.26 -29.00
CA PHE A 6 -16.58 29.28 -27.71
C PHE A 6 -17.30 27.94 -27.41
N LYS A 7 -18.05 27.41 -28.41
CA LYS A 7 -18.71 26.11 -28.27
C LYS A 7 -17.71 24.97 -28.07
N LEU A 8 -16.59 24.98 -28.80
CA LEU A 8 -15.54 23.98 -28.65
C LEU A 8 -14.92 24.02 -27.25
N ILE A 9 -14.59 25.21 -26.73
CA ILE A 9 -14.07 25.37 -25.37
C ILE A 9 -15.06 24.89 -24.33
N LEU A 10 -16.35 25.22 -24.49
CA LEU A 10 -17.39 24.76 -23.56
C LEU A 10 -17.52 23.23 -23.58
N CYS A 11 -17.49 22.59 -24.75
CA CYS A 11 -17.52 21.12 -24.87
C CYS A 11 -16.30 20.47 -24.18
N VAL A 12 -15.10 21.04 -24.33
CA VAL A 12 -13.91 20.55 -23.66
C VAL A 12 -14.03 20.69 -22.15
N LEU A 13 -14.50 21.83 -21.64
CA LEU A 13 -14.71 22.04 -20.20
C LEU A 13 -15.73 21.08 -19.62
N LEU A 14 -16.83 20.82 -20.32
CA LEU A 14 -17.85 19.85 -19.91
C LEU A 14 -17.30 18.42 -19.91
N ALA A 15 -16.49 18.04 -20.90
CA ALA A 15 -15.83 16.74 -20.95
C ALA A 15 -14.83 16.55 -19.80
N VAL A 16 -14.04 17.59 -19.49
CA VAL A 16 -13.11 17.57 -18.35
C VAL A 16 -13.88 17.47 -17.02
N ALA A 17 -14.97 18.23 -16.87
CA ALA A 17 -15.80 18.18 -15.66
C ALA A 17 -16.46 16.80 -15.50
N ALA A 18 -16.96 16.20 -16.59
CA ALA A 18 -17.55 14.85 -16.57
C ALA A 18 -16.49 13.77 -16.24
N ALA A 19 -15.29 13.86 -16.81
CA ALA A 19 -14.17 12.98 -16.49
C ALA A 19 -13.75 13.12 -15.02
N PHE A 20 -13.67 14.33 -14.50
CA PHE A 20 -13.37 14.59 -13.10
C PHE A 20 -14.47 14.04 -12.16
N ALA A 21 -15.75 14.26 -12.49
CA ALA A 21 -16.88 13.70 -11.74
C ALA A 21 -16.87 12.16 -11.76
N TYR A 22 -16.58 11.54 -12.91
CA TYR A 22 -16.44 10.10 -13.03
C TYR A 22 -15.29 9.56 -12.16
N LEU A 23 -14.15 10.21 -12.17
CA LEU A 23 -13.00 9.84 -11.33
C LEU A 23 -13.31 10.01 -9.83
N THR A 24 -14.03 11.08 -9.44
CA THR A 24 -14.44 11.31 -8.04
C THR A 24 -15.42 10.28 -7.54
N LEU A 25 -16.35 9.82 -8.37
CA LEU A 25 -17.34 8.82 -8.03
C LEU A 25 -16.77 7.40 -7.93
N LYS A 26 -15.72 7.09 -8.71
CA LYS A 26 -15.07 5.76 -8.74
C LYS A 26 -13.81 5.63 -7.90
N SER A 27 -13.16 6.72 -7.51
CA SER A 27 -11.90 6.73 -6.78
C SER A 27 -12.10 7.28 -5.37
N GLN A 28 -11.54 6.61 -4.36
CA GLN A 28 -11.45 7.15 -3.01
C GLN A 28 -10.49 8.35 -2.90
N ASP A 29 -9.66 8.57 -3.94
CA ASP A 29 -8.71 9.69 -4.03
C ASP A 29 -8.59 10.13 -5.51
N PRO A 30 -9.51 11.01 -5.97
CA PRO A 30 -9.57 11.44 -7.37
C PRO A 30 -8.35 12.20 -7.84
N LEU A 31 -7.81 13.08 -6.97
CA LEU A 31 -6.60 13.85 -7.30
C LEU A 31 -5.43 12.91 -7.53
N TYR A 32 -5.29 11.90 -6.69
CA TYR A 32 -4.26 10.90 -6.85
C TYR A 32 -4.41 10.09 -8.15
N THR A 33 -5.63 9.68 -8.49
CA THR A 33 -5.91 8.96 -9.74
C THR A 33 -5.57 9.82 -10.96
N PHE A 34 -5.83 11.12 -10.87
CA PHE A 34 -5.41 12.08 -11.90
C PHE A 34 -3.88 12.18 -12.01
N TYR A 35 -3.16 12.28 -10.89
CA TYR A 35 -1.68 12.29 -10.89
C TYR A 35 -1.09 10.99 -11.42
N GLU A 36 -1.66 9.84 -11.07
CA GLU A 36 -1.24 8.53 -11.61
C GLU A 36 -1.37 8.50 -13.14
N TRP A 37 -2.46 9.04 -13.67
CA TRP A 37 -2.68 9.15 -15.10
C TRP A 37 -1.73 10.14 -15.78
N MET A 38 -1.44 11.27 -15.15
CA MET A 38 -0.54 12.32 -15.68
C MET A 38 0.94 11.96 -15.60
N SER A 39 1.34 11.10 -14.68
CA SER A 39 2.74 10.77 -14.42
C SER A 39 2.96 9.26 -14.26
N PRO A 40 2.63 8.44 -15.26
CA PRO A 40 2.72 6.98 -15.13
C PRO A 40 4.14 6.50 -14.81
N ALA A 41 5.17 7.18 -15.29
CA ALA A 41 6.57 6.84 -15.02
C ALA A 41 6.88 6.79 -13.51
N ARG A 42 6.33 7.69 -12.71
CA ARG A 42 6.51 7.69 -11.24
C ARG A 42 5.99 6.41 -10.59
N PHE A 43 4.88 5.87 -11.10
CA PHE A 43 4.19 4.73 -10.53
C PHE A 43 4.74 3.37 -10.99
N HIS A 44 5.60 3.38 -12.01
CA HIS A 44 6.22 2.19 -12.57
C HIS A 44 7.74 2.13 -12.39
N GLN A 45 8.38 3.21 -11.92
CA GLN A 45 9.84 3.28 -11.78
C GLN A 45 10.45 2.22 -10.87
N TYR A 46 9.69 1.68 -9.91
CA TYR A 46 10.14 0.66 -8.95
C TYR A 46 9.61 -0.74 -9.26
N ASP A 47 8.87 -0.96 -10.34
CA ASP A 47 8.21 -2.23 -10.63
C ASP A 47 9.18 -3.41 -10.67
N GLN A 48 10.32 -3.24 -11.35
CA GLN A 48 11.38 -4.27 -11.42
C GLN A 48 11.95 -4.57 -10.02
N LEU A 49 12.25 -3.54 -9.25
CA LEU A 49 12.82 -3.68 -7.91
C LEU A 49 11.83 -4.33 -6.95
N ILE A 50 10.57 -3.88 -6.96
CA ILE A 50 9.48 -4.48 -6.17
C ILE A 50 9.31 -5.95 -6.53
N ARG A 51 9.28 -6.29 -7.83
CA ARG A 51 9.16 -7.67 -8.28
C ARG A 51 10.29 -8.54 -7.74
N THR A 52 11.52 -8.09 -7.87
CA THR A 52 12.70 -8.85 -7.42
C THR A 52 12.63 -9.11 -5.92
N ILE A 53 12.42 -8.08 -5.12
CA ILE A 53 12.41 -8.18 -3.65
C ILE A 53 11.20 -8.97 -3.16
N ALA A 54 10.01 -8.73 -3.71
CA ALA A 54 8.80 -9.46 -3.32
C ALA A 54 8.96 -10.97 -3.53
N LEU A 55 9.51 -11.40 -4.68
CA LEU A 55 9.75 -12.80 -4.98
C LEU A 55 10.81 -13.42 -4.04
N GLN A 56 11.88 -12.70 -3.70
CA GLN A 56 12.86 -13.13 -2.70
C GLN A 56 12.21 -13.42 -1.33
N HIS A 57 11.24 -12.61 -0.95
CA HIS A 57 10.46 -12.77 0.27
C HIS A 57 9.20 -13.65 0.11
N ARG A 58 9.01 -14.31 -1.03
CA ARG A 58 7.85 -15.18 -1.32
C ARG A 58 6.51 -14.46 -1.14
N LEU A 59 6.45 -13.19 -1.53
CA LEU A 59 5.22 -12.40 -1.61
C LEU A 59 4.83 -12.12 -3.06
N ASP A 60 3.53 -11.92 -3.29
CA ASP A 60 3.06 -11.42 -4.58
C ASP A 60 3.56 -9.98 -4.80
N PRO A 61 4.30 -9.71 -5.89
CA PRO A 61 4.78 -8.37 -6.21
C PRO A 61 3.67 -7.32 -6.29
N MET A 62 2.46 -7.72 -6.71
CA MET A 62 1.31 -6.81 -6.80
C MET A 62 0.81 -6.39 -5.42
N LEU A 63 0.90 -7.28 -4.41
CA LEU A 63 0.60 -6.93 -3.01
C LEU A 63 1.61 -5.90 -2.48
N VAL A 64 2.91 -6.15 -2.65
CA VAL A 64 3.96 -5.22 -2.21
C VAL A 64 3.80 -3.86 -2.90
N LYS A 65 3.51 -3.84 -4.20
CA LYS A 65 3.22 -2.60 -4.95
C LYS A 65 2.01 -1.87 -4.40
N ALA A 66 0.94 -2.57 -4.02
CA ALA A 66 -0.25 -1.96 -3.42
C ALA A 66 0.05 -1.33 -2.05
N VAL A 67 0.92 -1.95 -1.24
CA VAL A 67 1.40 -1.37 0.02
C VAL A 67 2.23 -0.11 -0.25
N VAL A 68 3.21 -0.14 -1.14
CA VAL A 68 4.01 1.04 -1.53
C VAL A 68 3.11 2.18 -2.03
N TRP A 69 2.12 1.85 -2.84
CA TRP A 69 1.11 2.81 -3.30
C TRP A 69 0.38 3.47 -2.13
N ARG A 70 -0.02 2.71 -1.14
CA ARG A 70 -0.76 3.24 0.02
C ARG A 70 0.13 4.03 0.96
N GLU A 71 1.34 3.55 1.20
CA GLU A 71 2.27 4.12 2.19
C GLU A 71 2.86 5.45 1.72
N SER A 72 3.45 5.50 0.54
CA SER A 72 4.23 6.66 0.10
C SER A 72 3.75 7.29 -1.20
N ARG A 73 2.85 6.67 -1.94
CA ARG A 73 2.57 7.07 -3.33
C ARG A 73 3.84 7.06 -4.18
N PHE A 74 4.70 6.05 -3.95
CA PHE A 74 6.00 5.89 -4.60
C PHE A 74 6.99 7.03 -4.36
N ASP A 75 6.84 7.76 -3.25
CA ASP A 75 7.81 8.77 -2.84
C ASP A 75 8.87 8.14 -1.89
N PRO A 76 10.13 7.99 -2.34
CA PRO A 76 11.18 7.38 -1.52
C PRO A 76 11.65 8.30 -0.39
N LYS A 77 11.34 9.60 -0.47
CA LYS A 77 11.73 10.59 0.55
C LYS A 77 10.62 10.89 1.54
N LYS A 78 9.48 10.18 1.45
CA LYS A 78 8.38 10.41 2.37
C LYS A 78 8.81 10.15 3.81
N HIS A 79 8.47 11.12 4.67
CA HIS A 79 8.62 11.03 6.12
C HIS A 79 7.24 11.08 6.76
N GLY A 80 6.91 10.08 7.58
CA GLY A 80 5.65 9.98 8.29
C GLY A 80 5.66 10.77 9.60
N SER A 81 4.48 11.03 10.15
CA SER A 81 4.31 11.82 11.39
C SER A 81 4.87 11.14 12.65
N HIS A 82 5.12 9.85 12.62
CA HIS A 82 5.69 9.08 13.73
C HIS A 82 7.11 8.56 13.39
N GLY A 83 7.78 9.18 12.42
CA GLY A 83 9.15 8.84 12.03
C GLY A 83 9.28 7.70 11.03
N GLU A 84 8.17 7.30 10.41
CA GLU A 84 8.18 6.32 9.31
C GLU A 84 8.90 6.90 8.09
N ARG A 85 9.66 6.06 7.35
CA ARG A 85 10.51 6.51 6.25
C ARG A 85 10.31 5.72 4.97
N GLY A 86 10.34 6.42 3.86
CA GLY A 86 10.50 5.90 2.50
C GLY A 86 9.28 5.22 1.91
N LEU A 87 9.51 4.38 0.90
CA LEU A 87 8.48 3.78 0.04
C LEU A 87 7.41 2.99 0.79
N MET A 88 7.79 2.22 1.79
CA MET A 88 6.91 1.38 2.60
C MET A 88 6.66 1.94 4.01
N GLN A 89 7.07 3.19 4.28
CA GLN A 89 6.91 3.87 5.57
C GLN A 89 7.36 2.99 6.75
N VAL A 90 8.61 2.51 6.65
CA VAL A 90 9.19 1.64 7.66
C VAL A 90 9.53 2.44 8.91
N THR A 91 9.09 1.95 10.07
CA THR A 91 9.41 2.56 11.37
C THR A 91 10.84 2.20 11.81
N GLU A 92 11.44 3.01 12.68
CA GLU A 92 12.75 2.72 13.27
C GLU A 92 12.79 1.35 13.93
N ARG A 93 11.73 0.99 14.68
CA ARG A 93 11.64 -0.31 15.35
C ARG A 93 11.68 -1.47 14.34
N ALA A 94 10.86 -1.40 13.27
CA ALA A 94 10.81 -2.44 12.26
C ALA A 94 12.14 -2.56 11.50
N ALA A 95 12.76 -1.43 11.17
CA ALA A 95 14.07 -1.39 10.50
C ALA A 95 15.19 -1.97 11.36
N SER A 96 15.24 -1.62 12.65
CA SER A 96 16.23 -2.14 13.58
C SER A 96 16.07 -3.65 13.79
N GLU A 97 14.83 -4.14 13.86
CA GLU A 97 14.54 -5.56 13.93
C GLU A 97 14.99 -6.28 12.65
N TRP A 98 14.65 -5.76 11.47
CA TRP A 98 15.10 -6.29 10.19
C TRP A 98 16.62 -6.33 10.07
N ALA A 99 17.31 -5.24 10.43
CA ALA A 99 18.76 -5.16 10.34
C ALA A 99 19.43 -6.19 11.26
N ARG A 100 18.93 -6.36 12.49
CA ARG A 100 19.43 -7.34 13.45
C ARG A 100 19.24 -8.77 12.96
N GLU A 101 18.03 -9.13 12.53
CA GLU A 101 17.70 -10.50 12.11
C GLU A 101 18.44 -10.90 10.82
N ASN A 102 18.70 -9.93 9.93
CA ASN A 102 19.45 -10.16 8.69
C ASN A 102 20.96 -9.87 8.83
N ARG A 103 21.46 -9.59 10.06
CA ARG A 103 22.89 -9.37 10.35
C ARG A 103 23.51 -8.25 9.51
N ILE A 104 22.75 -7.17 9.27
CA ILE A 104 23.21 -6.03 8.48
C ILE A 104 24.07 -5.11 9.37
N ALA A 105 25.37 -5.22 9.23
CA ALA A 105 26.31 -4.41 9.98
C ALA A 105 26.25 -2.94 9.54
N GLY A 106 26.31 -2.01 10.51
CA GLY A 106 26.40 -0.57 10.22
C GLY A 106 25.15 0.07 9.63
N PHE A 107 23.99 -0.58 9.76
CA PHE A 107 22.72 0.00 9.31
C PHE A 107 22.46 1.35 9.97
N GLN A 108 22.10 2.34 9.15
CA GLN A 108 21.70 3.68 9.58
C GLN A 108 20.27 3.95 9.13
N LEU A 109 19.46 4.60 9.97
CA LEU A 109 18.05 4.87 9.69
C LEU A 109 17.80 5.68 8.41
N ASP A 110 18.73 6.57 8.03
CA ASP A 110 18.58 7.38 6.81
C ASP A 110 18.72 6.55 5.54
N GLN A 111 19.29 5.35 5.60
CA GLN A 111 19.31 4.41 4.49
C GLN A 111 17.88 3.94 4.11
N LEU A 112 16.89 4.10 5.00
CA LEU A 112 15.49 3.87 4.65
C LEU A 112 14.93 4.81 3.58
N TYR A 113 15.63 5.88 3.21
CA TYR A 113 15.30 6.69 2.04
C TYR A 113 15.86 6.13 0.73
N GLU A 114 16.69 5.08 0.80
CA GLU A 114 17.15 4.34 -0.36
C GLU A 114 16.07 3.30 -0.75
N PRO A 115 15.56 3.33 -2.00
CA PRO A 115 14.46 2.47 -2.42
C PRO A 115 14.68 0.99 -2.14
N LYS A 116 15.90 0.48 -2.42
CA LYS A 116 16.23 -0.93 -2.21
C LYS A 116 16.20 -1.32 -0.73
N VAL A 117 16.85 -0.55 0.13
CA VAL A 117 16.91 -0.82 1.57
C VAL A 117 15.51 -0.76 2.19
N ASN A 118 14.72 0.22 1.79
CA ASN A 118 13.35 0.38 2.27
C ASN A 118 12.44 -0.78 1.86
N LEU A 119 12.50 -1.18 0.60
CA LEU A 119 11.73 -2.32 0.10
C LEU A 119 12.15 -3.64 0.75
N GLU A 120 13.46 -3.88 0.96
CA GLU A 120 13.95 -5.06 1.69
C GLU A 120 13.39 -5.10 3.12
N ALA A 121 13.53 -4.03 3.89
CA ALA A 121 13.05 -3.97 5.27
C ALA A 121 11.51 -4.07 5.36
N GLY A 122 10.80 -3.31 4.52
CA GLY A 122 9.33 -3.28 4.54
C GLY A 122 8.70 -4.58 4.06
N THR A 123 9.26 -5.19 3.01
CA THR A 123 8.77 -6.48 2.47
C THR A 123 9.05 -7.63 3.45
N TRP A 124 10.22 -7.63 4.10
CA TRP A 124 10.54 -8.59 5.14
C TRP A 124 9.54 -8.51 6.31
N TYR A 125 9.19 -7.29 6.76
CA TYR A 125 8.22 -7.10 7.84
C TYR A 125 6.81 -7.54 7.42
N LEU A 126 6.40 -7.21 6.19
CA LEU A 126 5.12 -7.66 5.63
C LEU A 126 5.06 -9.18 5.50
N ARG A 127 6.15 -9.83 5.07
CA ARG A 127 6.24 -11.31 5.00
C ARG A 127 6.03 -11.94 6.35
N ARG A 128 6.70 -11.44 7.40
CA ARG A 128 6.50 -11.94 8.77
C ARG A 128 5.06 -11.82 9.24
N ALA A 129 4.40 -10.70 8.92
CA ALA A 129 2.99 -10.52 9.24
C ALA A 129 2.10 -11.55 8.49
N VAL A 130 2.38 -11.82 7.21
CA VAL A 130 1.66 -12.85 6.44
C VAL A 130 1.86 -14.24 7.04
N GLU A 131 3.10 -14.59 7.42
CA GLU A 131 3.42 -15.87 8.07
C GLU A 131 2.77 -16.01 9.45
N HIS A 132 2.68 -14.90 10.21
CA HIS A 132 2.03 -14.92 11.51
C HIS A 132 0.53 -15.28 11.41
N TRP A 133 -0.12 -14.90 10.32
CA TRP A 133 -1.55 -15.09 10.09
C TRP A 133 -1.87 -16.18 9.04
N ASP A 134 -0.91 -17.05 8.69
CA ASP A 134 -1.06 -18.10 7.67
C ASP A 134 -2.11 -19.16 8.01
N HIS A 135 -2.50 -19.25 9.29
CA HIS A 135 -3.59 -20.10 9.77
C HIS A 135 -4.99 -19.55 9.41
N GLN A 136 -5.10 -18.29 8.95
CA GLN A 136 -6.35 -17.71 8.49
C GLN A 136 -6.63 -18.09 7.03
N PRO A 137 -7.90 -18.28 6.61
CA PRO A 137 -8.26 -18.61 5.23
C PRO A 137 -7.75 -17.57 4.20
N ASP A 138 -7.74 -16.29 4.58
CA ASP A 138 -7.07 -15.21 3.87
C ASP A 138 -6.21 -14.41 4.85
N PRO A 139 -4.88 -14.62 4.88
CA PRO A 139 -4.00 -13.93 5.81
C PRO A 139 -3.76 -12.46 5.49
N ILE A 140 -4.04 -12.01 4.25
CA ILE A 140 -3.66 -10.68 3.77
C ILE A 140 -4.31 -9.55 4.60
N PRO A 141 -5.62 -9.53 4.89
CA PRO A 141 -6.24 -8.47 5.69
C PRO A 141 -5.65 -8.38 7.11
N PHE A 142 -5.33 -9.52 7.73
CA PHE A 142 -4.73 -9.58 9.06
C PHE A 142 -3.29 -9.08 9.07
N ALA A 143 -2.50 -9.49 8.08
CA ALA A 143 -1.12 -9.04 7.89
C ALA A 143 -1.04 -7.53 7.63
N LEU A 144 -1.94 -6.97 6.82
CA LEU A 144 -2.04 -5.54 6.57
C LEU A 144 -2.44 -4.76 7.84
N ALA A 145 -3.36 -5.32 8.63
CA ALA A 145 -3.72 -4.77 9.93
C ALA A 145 -2.54 -4.77 10.89
N GLU A 146 -1.76 -5.85 10.94
CA GLU A 146 -0.55 -5.95 11.76
C GLU A 146 0.51 -4.96 11.30
N TYR A 147 0.74 -4.85 10.02
CA TYR A 147 1.67 -3.89 9.43
C TYR A 147 1.36 -2.46 9.87
N ASN A 148 0.07 -2.07 9.84
CA ASN A 148 -0.38 -0.71 10.16
C ASN A 148 -0.55 -0.44 11.66
N ALA A 149 -1.07 -1.41 12.42
CA ALA A 149 -1.53 -1.20 13.80
C ALA A 149 -0.79 -2.04 14.85
N GLY A 150 0.00 -3.02 14.42
CA GLY A 150 0.77 -3.93 15.26
C GLY A 150 -0.01 -5.17 15.73
N ALA A 151 0.71 -6.27 15.91
CA ALA A 151 0.18 -7.61 16.22
C ALA A 151 -0.79 -7.65 17.41
N SER A 152 -0.47 -6.97 18.52
CA SER A 152 -1.31 -6.99 19.73
C SER A 152 -2.72 -6.42 19.51
N ARG A 153 -2.90 -5.46 18.60
CA ARG A 153 -4.24 -4.97 18.24
C ARG A 153 -4.97 -5.98 17.37
N VAL A 154 -4.28 -6.56 16.40
CA VAL A 154 -4.87 -7.56 15.50
C VAL A 154 -5.32 -8.78 16.27
N GLN A 155 -4.53 -9.27 17.22
CA GLN A 155 -4.94 -10.36 18.13
C GLN A 155 -6.25 -10.06 18.87
N ARG A 156 -6.44 -8.83 19.37
CA ARG A 156 -7.70 -8.43 19.99
C ARG A 156 -8.87 -8.40 19.01
N TRP A 157 -8.66 -7.93 17.78
CA TRP A 157 -9.69 -7.85 16.73
C TRP A 157 -10.05 -9.23 16.16
N SER A 158 -9.10 -10.17 16.16
CA SER A 158 -9.33 -11.54 15.73
C SER A 158 -9.91 -12.45 16.84
N GLY A 159 -10.14 -11.93 18.04
CA GLY A 159 -10.67 -12.71 19.16
C GLY A 159 -9.67 -13.69 19.78
N GLY A 160 -8.36 -13.48 19.56
CA GLY A 160 -7.30 -14.43 19.94
C GLY A 160 -7.16 -15.57 18.92
N ASN A 161 -6.28 -16.54 19.21
CA ASN A 161 -6.00 -17.70 18.34
C ASN A 161 -7.17 -18.67 18.16
N THR A 162 -8.35 -18.38 18.71
CA THR A 162 -9.50 -19.31 18.74
C THR A 162 -10.42 -19.21 17.52
N LEU A 163 -10.20 -18.26 16.60
CA LEU A 163 -11.05 -18.05 15.42
C LEU A 163 -10.25 -18.31 14.14
N ALA A 164 -9.92 -19.60 13.91
CA ALA A 164 -9.19 -20.05 12.73
C ALA A 164 -9.89 -19.72 11.39
N ASP A 165 -11.23 -19.52 11.42
CA ASP A 165 -12.05 -19.35 10.21
C ASP A 165 -12.76 -18.00 10.16
N MET A 166 -12.09 -16.90 10.54
CA MET A 166 -12.69 -15.58 10.45
C MET A 166 -12.65 -15.04 9.02
N SER A 167 -13.81 -14.73 8.45
CA SER A 167 -13.90 -14.07 7.16
C SER A 167 -13.35 -12.63 7.21
N GLU A 168 -12.84 -12.13 6.06
CA GLU A 168 -12.41 -10.74 5.90
C GLU A 168 -13.47 -9.75 6.45
N ARG A 169 -14.75 -9.95 6.09
CA ARG A 169 -15.85 -9.07 6.51
C ARG A 169 -16.02 -9.04 8.04
N GLN A 170 -15.95 -10.18 8.70
CA GLN A 170 -16.03 -10.26 10.16
C GLN A 170 -14.84 -9.57 10.82
N PHE A 171 -13.64 -9.85 10.33
CA PHE A 171 -12.41 -9.24 10.83
C PHE A 171 -12.46 -7.70 10.70
N LEU A 172 -12.78 -7.19 9.52
CA LEU A 172 -12.90 -5.74 9.29
C LEU A 172 -13.98 -5.10 10.17
N GLY A 173 -15.08 -5.83 10.44
CA GLY A 173 -16.14 -5.39 11.36
C GLY A 173 -15.65 -5.20 12.80
N ASN A 174 -14.71 -6.02 13.26
CA ASN A 174 -14.15 -5.96 14.61
C ASN A 174 -13.11 -4.85 14.81
N ILE A 175 -12.58 -4.28 13.72
CA ILE A 175 -11.59 -3.20 13.80
C ILE A 175 -12.28 -1.91 14.27
N ASN A 176 -11.96 -1.47 15.47
CA ASN A 176 -12.50 -0.23 16.07
C ASN A 176 -11.70 1.04 15.71
N PHE A 177 -10.71 0.94 14.80
CA PHE A 177 -9.93 2.05 14.24
C PHE A 177 -10.31 2.27 12.78
N PRO A 178 -11.16 3.27 12.46
CA PRO A 178 -11.62 3.52 11.08
C PRO A 178 -10.48 3.75 10.09
N ALA A 179 -9.39 4.38 10.52
CA ALA A 179 -8.22 4.63 9.68
C ALA A 179 -7.53 3.32 9.26
N THR A 180 -7.37 2.35 10.18
CA THR A 180 -6.79 1.03 9.87
C THR A 180 -7.71 0.23 8.96
N ARG A 181 -9.02 0.25 9.18
CA ARG A 181 -9.98 -0.40 8.28
C ARG A 181 -9.86 0.14 6.85
N LYS A 182 -9.91 1.47 6.69
CA LYS A 182 -9.74 2.12 5.39
C LYS A 182 -8.37 1.84 4.76
N TYR A 183 -7.33 1.69 5.58
CA TYR A 183 -6.00 1.30 5.12
C TYR A 183 -6.03 -0.07 4.44
N ILE A 184 -6.60 -1.08 5.12
CA ILE A 184 -6.70 -2.44 4.61
C ILE A 184 -7.54 -2.48 3.33
N GLU A 185 -8.76 -1.95 3.38
CA GLU A 185 -9.69 -1.90 2.24
C GLU A 185 -9.02 -1.29 1.00
N SER A 186 -8.33 -0.15 1.17
CA SER A 186 -7.67 0.55 0.05
C SER A 186 -6.53 -0.27 -0.59
N ILE A 187 -5.77 -1.04 0.21
CA ILE A 187 -4.69 -1.90 -0.30
C ILE A 187 -5.27 -3.13 -1.00
N VAL A 188 -6.26 -3.79 -0.38
CA VAL A 188 -6.91 -4.96 -0.97
C VAL A 188 -7.57 -4.62 -2.32
N ASP A 189 -8.26 -3.48 -2.39
CA ASP A 189 -8.85 -3.00 -3.65
C ASP A 189 -7.79 -2.71 -4.71
N ARG A 190 -6.69 -2.07 -4.33
CA ARG A 190 -5.56 -1.75 -5.22
C ARG A 190 -4.85 -3.04 -5.68
N TYR A 191 -4.66 -3.99 -4.79
CA TYR A 191 -4.08 -5.30 -5.10
C TYR A 191 -4.95 -6.06 -6.11
N LYS A 192 -6.26 -6.17 -5.87
CA LYS A 192 -7.24 -6.76 -6.81
C LYS A 192 -7.24 -6.03 -8.16
N PHE A 193 -7.06 -4.71 -8.16
CA PHE A 193 -6.95 -3.92 -9.40
C PHE A 193 -5.71 -4.31 -10.22
N TYR A 194 -4.54 -4.45 -9.59
CA TYR A 194 -3.32 -4.90 -10.28
C TYR A 194 -3.46 -6.32 -10.82
N GLN A 195 -4.02 -7.23 -10.02
CA GLN A 195 -4.29 -8.62 -10.44
C GLN A 195 -5.18 -8.68 -11.69
N ARG A 196 -6.29 -7.94 -11.73
CA ARG A 196 -7.18 -7.90 -12.90
C ARG A 196 -6.50 -7.38 -14.17
N ARG A 197 -5.51 -6.52 -14.04
CA ARG A 197 -4.74 -6.02 -15.19
C ARG A 197 -3.65 -6.98 -15.65
N GLY A 198 -3.30 -7.99 -14.87
CA GLY A 198 -2.23 -8.95 -15.17
C GLY A 198 -0.85 -8.34 -15.25
N ARG A 199 -0.68 -7.10 -14.80
CA ARG A 199 0.60 -6.35 -14.81
C ARG A 199 0.67 -5.38 -13.63
N MET A 200 1.90 -5.16 -13.18
CA MET A 200 2.23 -4.16 -12.18
C MET A 200 2.13 -2.75 -12.77
#